data_8f22ebfd1465c92600327d30d45136c1
#
_entry.id   8f22ebfd1465c92600327d30d45136c1
#
_cell.length_a   1.000
_cell.length_b   1.000
_cell.length_c   1.000
_cell.angle_alpha   90.00
_cell.angle_beta   90.00
_cell.angle_gamma   90.00
#
_symmetry.space_group_name_H-M   'P 1'
#
loop_
_entity.id
_entity.type
_entity.pdbx_description
1 polymer ?
#
loop_
_entity_poly.entity_id
_entity_poly.type
_entity_poly.pdbx_seq_one_letter_code
_entity_poly.pdbx_strand_id
1 'polypeptide(L)'
;MNTIDIEQLTKYLLLKDIENEDVKKIHKSISLTTYKEEDIIIKENDTGESILFLIDGEITISQALTLKTNDYDYNDNREKELIKVNSKNSFFTFGEVSLLNKDKKRTATVKANSERTIGRLNFEKLFNICEQDNKLGYQIMKNIAEIITKQLIRSNKNVLKLSTAFSLM
;
A
#
# COMPACT_ATOMS: atom_id res chain seq x y z
N MET A 1 -20.71 -6.21 12.29
CA MET A 1 -20.07 -6.10 10.97
C MET A 1 -19.43 -4.72 10.90
N ASN A 2 -18.09 -4.64 10.86
CA ASN A 2 -17.43 -3.36 10.64
C ASN A 2 -17.73 -2.92 9.21
N THR A 3 -18.51 -1.88 9.05
CA THR A 3 -18.75 -1.23 7.75
C THR A 3 -17.80 -0.03 7.69
N ILE A 4 -17.10 0.13 6.57
CA ILE A 4 -16.33 1.36 6.34
C ILE A 4 -17.33 2.50 6.13
N ASP A 5 -17.12 3.60 6.80
CA ASP A 5 -17.86 4.83 6.51
C ASP A 5 -17.37 5.46 5.21
N ILE A 6 -18.30 5.91 4.36
CA ILE A 6 -18.00 6.60 3.10
C ILE A 6 -17.20 7.89 3.38
N GLU A 7 -17.56 8.61 4.45
CA GLU A 7 -16.83 9.81 4.87
C GLU A 7 -15.38 9.49 5.24
N GLN A 8 -15.12 8.34 5.86
CA GLN A 8 -13.75 7.87 6.11
C GLN A 8 -13.00 7.61 4.81
N LEU A 9 -13.65 6.98 3.83
CA LEU A 9 -13.02 6.67 2.53
C LEU A 9 -12.57 7.91 1.77
N THR A 10 -13.32 9.01 1.81
CA THR A 10 -12.94 10.25 1.12
C THR A 10 -11.64 10.88 1.65
N LYS A 11 -11.17 10.48 2.82
CA LYS A 11 -9.93 10.97 3.43
C LYS A 11 -8.68 10.25 2.90
N TYR A 12 -8.84 9.11 2.22
CA TYR A 12 -7.71 8.43 1.60
C TYR A 12 -7.27 9.15 0.32
N LEU A 13 -5.96 9.32 0.15
CA LEU A 13 -5.39 10.01 -1.02
C LEU A 13 -5.82 9.36 -2.34
N LEU A 14 -6.02 8.04 -2.37
CA LEU A 14 -6.53 7.32 -3.53
C LEU A 14 -7.89 7.85 -4.00
N LEU A 15 -8.74 8.29 -3.07
CA LEU A 15 -10.11 8.75 -3.34
C LEU A 15 -10.27 10.27 -3.21
N LYS A 16 -9.16 11.00 -3.16
CA LYS A 16 -9.13 12.46 -3.11
C LYS A 16 -9.78 13.06 -4.37
N ASP A 17 -10.55 14.13 -4.16
CA ASP A 17 -11.24 14.88 -5.24
C ASP A 17 -12.21 14.03 -6.07
N ILE A 18 -12.73 12.93 -5.52
CA ILE A 18 -13.78 12.09 -6.10
C ILE A 18 -15.12 12.43 -5.46
N GLU A 19 -16.15 12.55 -6.26
CA GLU A 19 -17.52 12.85 -5.80
C GLU A 19 -18.07 11.70 -4.93
N ASN A 20 -18.85 12.02 -3.90
CA ASN A 20 -19.38 11.02 -2.95
C ASN A 20 -20.16 9.89 -3.62
N GLU A 21 -20.87 10.15 -4.72
CA GLU A 21 -21.61 9.11 -5.45
C GLU A 21 -20.66 8.09 -6.10
N ASP A 22 -19.50 8.54 -6.58
CA ASP A 22 -18.48 7.65 -7.15
C ASP A 22 -17.70 6.90 -6.06
N VAL A 23 -17.45 7.55 -4.91
CA VAL A 23 -16.90 6.86 -3.73
C VAL A 23 -17.84 5.74 -3.28
N LYS A 24 -19.16 5.90 -3.35
CA LYS A 24 -20.13 4.84 -3.05
C LYS A 24 -20.02 3.64 -4.02
N LYS A 25 -19.70 3.86 -5.30
CA LYS A 25 -19.47 2.77 -6.27
C LYS A 25 -18.25 1.95 -5.87
N ILE A 26 -17.15 2.64 -5.52
CA ILE A 26 -15.91 2.01 -5.08
C ILE A 26 -16.11 1.27 -3.74
N HIS A 27 -16.80 1.91 -2.79
CA HIS A 27 -17.11 1.33 -1.47
C HIS A 27 -17.78 -0.05 -1.58
N LYS A 28 -18.75 -0.21 -2.50
CA LYS A 28 -19.44 -1.49 -2.74
C LYS A 28 -18.49 -2.62 -3.21
N SER A 29 -17.34 -2.25 -3.75
CA SER A 29 -16.33 -3.18 -4.25
C SER A 29 -15.23 -3.51 -3.24
N ILE A 30 -15.20 -2.81 -2.10
CA ILE A 30 -14.25 -3.04 -1.02
C ILE A 30 -14.76 -4.16 -0.10
N SER A 31 -13.96 -5.19 0.09
CA SER A 31 -14.18 -6.23 1.10
C SER A 31 -13.35 -5.95 2.34
N LEU A 32 -13.88 -6.26 3.53
CA LEU A 32 -13.18 -6.12 4.80
C LEU A 32 -12.62 -7.47 5.26
N THR A 33 -11.40 -7.45 5.76
CA THR A 33 -10.75 -8.61 6.38
C THR A 33 -10.09 -8.16 7.67
N THR A 34 -10.30 -8.94 8.73
CA THR A 34 -9.63 -8.73 10.02
C THR A 34 -8.41 -9.63 10.09
N TYR A 35 -7.30 -9.06 10.51
CA TYR A 35 -6.02 -9.73 10.75
C TYR A 35 -5.67 -9.65 12.23
N LYS A 36 -5.07 -10.70 12.75
CA LYS A 36 -4.53 -10.74 14.10
C LYS A 36 -3.13 -10.12 14.16
N GLU A 37 -2.66 -9.85 15.35
CA GLU A 37 -1.25 -9.48 15.56
C GLU A 37 -0.33 -10.56 14.97
N GLU A 38 0.76 -10.12 14.33
CA GLU A 38 1.76 -10.94 13.65
C GLU A 38 1.33 -11.55 12.31
N ASP A 39 0.05 -11.44 11.91
CA ASP A 39 -0.39 -11.92 10.58
C ASP A 39 0.31 -11.16 9.44
N ILE A 40 0.71 -11.90 8.41
CA ILE A 40 1.24 -11.33 7.17
C ILE A 40 0.07 -10.96 6.27
N ILE A 41 -0.11 -9.67 6.02
CA ILE A 41 -1.17 -9.11 5.15
C ILE A 41 -0.74 -9.17 3.68
N ILE A 42 0.52 -8.84 3.43
CA ILE A 42 1.21 -8.91 2.13
C ILE A 42 2.57 -9.53 2.37
N LYS A 43 2.98 -10.45 1.49
CA LYS A 43 4.34 -10.98 1.45
C LYS A 43 5.07 -10.46 0.22
N GLU A 44 6.31 -10.01 0.40
CA GLU A 44 7.18 -9.58 -0.69
C GLU A 44 7.32 -10.68 -1.74
N ASN A 45 7.35 -10.30 -3.02
CA ASN A 45 7.39 -11.18 -4.19
C ASN A 45 6.13 -12.01 -4.48
N ASP A 46 5.10 -11.98 -3.64
CA ASP A 46 3.80 -12.57 -3.99
C ASP A 46 3.13 -11.78 -5.12
N THR A 47 2.20 -12.40 -5.82
CA THR A 47 1.39 -11.72 -6.83
C THR A 47 0.36 -10.82 -6.16
N GLY A 48 0.33 -9.54 -6.53
CA GLY A 48 -0.61 -8.56 -6.00
C GLY A 48 -1.81 -8.37 -6.91
N GLU A 49 -3.01 -8.49 -6.35
CA GLU A 49 -4.27 -8.36 -7.08
C GLU A 49 -5.21 -7.31 -6.50
N SER A 50 -4.73 -6.52 -5.55
CA SER A 50 -5.58 -5.55 -4.84
C SER A 50 -4.78 -4.38 -4.26
N ILE A 51 -5.46 -3.23 -4.18
CA ILE A 51 -5.08 -2.12 -3.29
C ILE A 51 -5.72 -2.36 -1.93
N LEU A 52 -5.00 -2.02 -0.86
CA LEU A 52 -5.44 -2.19 0.50
C LEU A 52 -5.54 -0.85 1.22
N PHE A 53 -6.54 -0.76 2.11
CA PHE A 53 -6.84 0.41 2.94
C PHE A 53 -6.64 0.01 4.40
N LEU A 54 -5.77 0.70 5.12
CA LEU A 54 -5.65 0.54 6.56
C LEU A 54 -6.83 1.23 7.24
N ILE A 55 -7.86 0.46 7.60
CA ILE A 55 -9.09 1.00 8.21
C ILE A 55 -8.90 1.24 9.69
N ASP A 56 -8.30 0.28 10.38
CA ASP A 56 -8.04 0.34 11.81
C ASP A 56 -6.73 -0.36 12.15
N GLY A 57 -6.07 0.06 13.25
CA GLY A 57 -4.88 -0.56 13.81
C GLY A 57 -3.56 -0.04 13.27
N GLU A 58 -2.49 -0.84 13.43
CA GLU A 58 -1.12 -0.49 13.05
C GLU A 58 -0.46 -1.60 12.25
N ILE A 59 0.28 -1.25 11.22
CA ILE A 59 1.04 -2.16 10.36
C ILE A 59 2.51 -1.76 10.31
N THR A 60 3.38 -2.75 10.09
CA THR A 60 4.79 -2.57 9.72
C THR A 60 4.97 -2.98 8.27
N ILE A 61 5.66 -2.14 7.50
CA ILE A 61 6.12 -2.44 6.15
C ILE A 61 7.61 -2.68 6.19
N SER A 62 8.04 -3.85 5.74
CA SER A 62 9.44 -4.27 5.69
C SER A 62 9.83 -4.78 4.30
N GLN A 63 11.12 -4.85 4.05
CA GLN A 63 11.68 -5.36 2.81
C GLN A 63 12.88 -6.23 3.13
N ALA A 64 13.04 -7.35 2.40
CA ALA A 64 14.16 -8.25 2.56
C ALA A 64 15.50 -7.54 2.28
N LEU A 65 16.50 -7.78 3.12
CA LEU A 65 17.86 -7.32 2.87
C LEU A 65 18.51 -8.26 1.85
N THR A 66 18.41 -7.90 0.57
CA THR A 66 19.08 -8.63 -0.51
C THR A 66 20.56 -8.22 -0.61
N LEU A 67 21.37 -8.58 0.35
CA LEU A 67 22.80 -8.62 0.14
C LEU A 67 23.12 -9.96 -0.54
N LYS A 68 23.01 -10.02 -1.86
CA LYS A 68 23.68 -11.05 -2.66
C LYS A 68 25.18 -10.76 -2.63
N THR A 69 25.82 -11.06 -1.54
CA THR A 69 27.27 -11.23 -1.50
C THR A 69 27.56 -12.64 -2.00
N ASN A 70 28.26 -12.71 -3.13
CA ASN A 70 28.84 -13.86 -3.78
C ASN A 70 28.80 -15.21 -3.04
N ASP A 71 28.25 -16.24 -3.72
CA ASP A 71 28.61 -17.68 -3.69
C ASP A 71 28.42 -18.51 -2.42
N TYR A 72 27.80 -18.03 -1.36
CA TYR A 72 27.35 -18.90 -0.28
C TYR A 72 25.86 -18.67 -0.02
N ASP A 73 25.10 -19.75 -0.10
CA ASP A 73 23.65 -19.88 0.16
C ASP A 73 23.31 -19.56 1.64
N TYR A 74 23.54 -18.31 2.05
CA TYR A 74 22.96 -17.80 3.27
C TYR A 74 21.60 -17.21 2.91
N ASN A 75 20.53 -17.95 3.20
CA ASN A 75 19.18 -17.41 3.29
C ASN A 75 19.16 -16.33 4.39
N ASP A 76 19.58 -15.12 4.05
CA ASP A 76 19.48 -13.98 4.96
C ASP A 76 18.00 -13.56 5.01
N ASN A 77 17.27 -14.13 5.98
CA ASN A 77 15.86 -13.81 6.23
C ASN A 77 15.67 -12.49 6.98
N ARG A 78 16.73 -11.67 7.13
CA ARG A 78 16.62 -10.37 7.79
C ARG A 78 15.79 -9.42 6.92
N GLU A 79 14.79 -8.83 7.53
CA GLU A 79 13.98 -7.80 6.93
C GLU A 79 14.36 -6.42 7.52
N LYS A 80 14.44 -5.43 6.66
CA LYS A 80 14.57 -4.04 7.09
C LYS A 80 13.19 -3.42 7.21
N GLU A 81 12.85 -2.98 8.40
CA GLU A 81 11.67 -2.16 8.61
C GLU A 81 11.82 -0.83 7.87
N LEU A 82 10.88 -0.52 6.99
CA LEU A 82 10.83 0.71 6.22
C LEU A 82 9.98 1.78 6.89
N ILE A 83 8.81 1.37 7.40
CA ILE A 83 7.83 2.28 7.99
C ILE A 83 6.83 1.53 8.88
N LYS A 84 6.44 2.16 10.00
CA LYS A 84 5.25 1.84 10.78
C LYS A 84 4.14 2.84 10.47
N VAL A 85 2.94 2.36 10.28
CA VAL A 85 1.76 3.18 9.97
C VAL A 85 0.63 2.84 10.92
N ASN A 86 0.06 3.86 11.53
CA ASN A 86 -1.11 3.74 12.42
C ASN A 86 -2.30 4.50 11.82
N SER A 87 -3.45 3.85 11.77
CA SER A 87 -4.70 4.39 11.21
C SER A 87 -5.18 5.68 11.91
N LYS A 88 -4.87 5.85 13.19
CA LYS A 88 -5.22 7.05 13.95
C LYS A 88 -4.54 8.32 13.42
N ASN A 89 -3.39 8.16 12.78
CA ASN A 89 -2.55 9.26 12.31
C ASN A 89 -2.56 9.41 10.78
N SER A 90 -3.11 8.44 10.04
CA SER A 90 -2.99 8.43 8.59
C SER A 90 -4.06 7.58 7.91
N PHE A 91 -4.69 8.12 6.89
CA PHE A 91 -5.52 7.39 5.93
C PHE A 91 -4.63 6.77 4.86
N PHE A 92 -4.13 5.57 5.12
CA PHE A 92 -3.07 4.97 4.35
C PHE A 92 -3.57 3.84 3.44
N THR A 93 -3.20 3.92 2.15
CA THR A 93 -3.34 2.82 1.18
C THR A 93 -1.99 2.22 0.86
N PHE A 94 -1.97 0.94 0.50
CA PHE A 94 -0.75 0.22 0.15
C PHE A 94 -1.05 -0.91 -0.85
N GLY A 95 0.00 -1.39 -1.52
CA GLY A 95 -0.11 -2.43 -2.54
C GLY A 95 -0.43 -1.91 -3.94
N GLU A 96 -0.52 -0.59 -4.14
CA GLU A 96 -0.78 0.07 -5.42
C GLU A 96 0.37 -0.10 -6.42
N VAL A 97 1.60 -0.26 -5.95
CA VAL A 97 2.78 -0.46 -6.83
C VAL A 97 2.61 -1.68 -7.73
N SER A 98 1.97 -2.74 -7.23
CA SER A 98 1.71 -3.96 -7.99
C SER A 98 0.65 -3.76 -9.09
N LEU A 99 -0.16 -2.70 -9.02
CA LEU A 99 -1.25 -2.45 -9.97
C LEU A 99 -0.74 -2.23 -11.39
N LEU A 100 0.31 -1.43 -11.53
CA LEU A 100 0.87 -1.03 -12.82
C LEU A 100 2.19 -1.75 -13.13
N ASN A 101 2.69 -2.58 -12.23
CA ASN A 101 3.87 -3.38 -12.48
C ASN A 101 3.52 -4.58 -13.37
N LYS A 102 4.28 -4.79 -14.46
CA LYS A 102 4.08 -5.87 -15.43
C LYS A 102 3.99 -7.26 -14.74
N ASP A 103 4.82 -7.50 -13.76
CA ASP A 103 4.90 -8.79 -13.06
C ASP A 103 3.92 -8.88 -11.88
N LYS A 104 3.18 -7.80 -11.60
CA LYS A 104 2.25 -7.68 -10.47
C LYS A 104 2.84 -8.09 -9.11
N LYS A 105 4.17 -8.05 -8.97
CA LYS A 105 4.84 -8.48 -7.74
C LYS A 105 4.73 -7.44 -6.63
N ARG A 106 4.50 -7.93 -5.40
CA ARG A 106 4.56 -7.14 -4.17
C ARG A 106 6.00 -6.73 -3.89
N THR A 107 6.21 -5.47 -3.59
CA THR A 107 7.55 -4.88 -3.40
C THR A 107 7.99 -4.86 -1.95
N ALA A 108 7.13 -5.28 -1.02
CA ALA A 108 7.42 -5.29 0.41
C ALA A 108 6.49 -6.28 1.14
N THR A 109 6.93 -6.72 2.33
CA THR A 109 6.12 -7.46 3.29
C THR A 109 5.36 -6.46 4.17
N VAL A 110 4.08 -6.72 4.44
CA VAL A 110 3.25 -5.93 5.36
C VAL A 110 2.73 -6.84 6.44
N LYS A 111 3.06 -6.52 7.68
CA LYS A 111 2.73 -7.28 8.87
C LYS A 111 1.82 -6.50 9.80
N ALA A 112 0.97 -7.20 10.44
CA ALA A 112 0.03 -6.72 11.42
C ALA A 112 0.71 -6.55 12.79
N ASN A 113 0.67 -5.36 13.43
CA ASN A 113 1.25 -5.12 14.76
C ASN A 113 0.22 -5.23 15.91
N SER A 114 -1.06 -5.37 15.60
CA SER A 114 -2.18 -5.61 16.52
C SER A 114 -3.35 -6.17 15.72
N GLU A 115 -4.44 -6.56 16.35
CA GLU A 115 -5.68 -6.88 15.61
C GLU A 115 -6.15 -5.65 14.83
N ARG A 116 -6.51 -5.84 13.55
CA ARG A 116 -6.89 -4.74 12.66
C ARG A 116 -7.80 -5.14 11.53
N THR A 117 -8.47 -4.13 10.99
CA THR A 117 -9.33 -4.25 9.82
C THR A 117 -8.66 -3.62 8.60
N ILE A 118 -8.58 -4.39 7.53
CA ILE A 118 -8.07 -3.98 6.21
C ILE A 118 -9.19 -4.02 5.19
N GLY A 119 -9.40 -2.92 4.47
CA GLY A 119 -10.22 -2.86 3.27
C GLY A 119 -9.42 -3.35 2.07
N ARG A 120 -10.00 -4.21 1.24
CA ARG A 120 -9.37 -4.76 0.04
C ARG A 120 -10.20 -4.42 -1.19
N LEU A 121 -9.61 -3.70 -2.13
CA LEU A 121 -10.16 -3.38 -3.44
C LEU A 121 -9.38 -4.14 -4.51
N ASN A 122 -10.04 -5.12 -5.15
CA ASN A 122 -9.43 -5.91 -6.22
C ASN A 122 -9.15 -5.04 -7.46
N PHE A 123 -8.02 -5.29 -8.14
CA PHE A 123 -7.59 -4.52 -9.31
C PHE A 123 -8.58 -4.63 -10.47
N GLU A 124 -9.09 -5.82 -10.74
CA GLU A 124 -10.07 -6.04 -11.81
C GLU A 124 -11.34 -5.22 -11.59
N LYS A 125 -11.87 -5.23 -10.35
CA LYS A 125 -13.03 -4.41 -9.99
C LYS A 125 -12.74 -2.92 -10.14
N LEU A 126 -11.55 -2.47 -9.73
CA LEU A 126 -11.13 -1.07 -9.88
C LEU A 126 -11.06 -0.68 -11.36
N PHE A 127 -10.42 -1.50 -12.21
CA PHE A 127 -10.33 -1.23 -13.65
C PHE A 127 -11.70 -1.21 -14.30
N ASN A 128 -12.58 -2.15 -13.99
CA ASN A 128 -13.96 -2.16 -14.52
C ASN A 128 -14.71 -0.87 -14.16
N ILE A 129 -14.55 -0.34 -12.95
CA ILE A 129 -15.15 0.95 -12.55
C ILE A 129 -14.55 2.09 -13.37
N CYS A 130 -13.23 2.12 -13.55
CA CYS A 130 -12.52 3.15 -14.30
C CYS A 130 -12.89 3.16 -15.80
N GLU A 131 -13.08 1.98 -16.39
CA GLU A 131 -13.47 1.83 -17.80
C GLU A 131 -14.91 2.27 -18.07
N GLN A 132 -15.81 2.07 -17.09
CA GLN A 132 -17.20 2.52 -17.19
C GLN A 132 -17.37 4.04 -17.01
N ASP A 133 -16.43 4.67 -16.33
CA ASP A 133 -16.42 6.12 -16.07
C ASP A 133 -15.01 6.67 -16.23
N ASN A 134 -14.74 7.21 -17.43
CA ASN A 134 -13.41 7.73 -17.78
C ASN A 134 -12.97 8.91 -16.91
N LYS A 135 -13.91 9.77 -16.44
CA LYS A 135 -13.61 10.90 -15.54
C LYS A 135 -13.13 10.38 -14.20
N LEU A 136 -13.86 9.42 -13.65
CA LEU A 136 -13.50 8.75 -12.39
C LEU A 136 -12.18 8.00 -12.54
N GLY A 137 -12.01 7.25 -13.64
CA GLY A 137 -10.77 6.52 -13.95
C GLY A 137 -9.56 7.43 -14.03
N TYR A 138 -9.69 8.58 -14.72
CA TYR A 138 -8.62 9.58 -14.78
C TYR A 138 -8.26 10.12 -13.39
N GLN A 139 -9.25 10.44 -12.55
CA GLN A 139 -8.98 10.95 -11.20
C GLN A 139 -8.29 9.90 -10.33
N ILE A 140 -8.72 8.64 -10.40
CA ILE A 140 -8.08 7.53 -9.66
C ILE A 140 -6.62 7.37 -10.11
N MET A 141 -6.34 7.31 -11.42
CA MET A 141 -4.98 7.16 -11.93
C MET A 141 -4.09 8.36 -11.55
N LYS A 142 -4.62 9.57 -11.58
CA LYS A 142 -3.92 10.77 -11.09
C LYS A 142 -3.57 10.65 -9.60
N ASN A 143 -4.50 10.17 -8.78
CA ASN A 143 -4.27 9.98 -7.35
C ASN A 143 -3.22 8.88 -7.08
N ILE A 144 -3.24 7.78 -7.84
CA ILE A 144 -2.20 6.73 -7.77
C ILE A 144 -0.83 7.32 -8.15
N ALA A 145 -0.75 8.11 -9.21
CA ALA A 145 0.49 8.79 -9.61
C ALA A 145 0.99 9.73 -8.49
N GLU A 146 0.09 10.46 -7.80
CA GLU A 146 0.46 11.31 -6.66
C GLU A 146 1.00 10.48 -5.49
N ILE A 147 0.39 9.33 -5.17
CA ILE A 147 0.87 8.40 -4.14
C ILE A 147 2.30 7.93 -4.46
N ILE A 148 2.52 7.42 -5.67
CA ILE A 148 3.83 6.89 -6.10
C ILE A 148 4.87 8.01 -6.12
N THR A 149 4.52 9.21 -6.56
CA THR A 149 5.42 10.37 -6.56
C THR A 149 5.86 10.73 -5.13
N LYS A 150 4.93 10.74 -4.16
CA LYS A 150 5.27 10.98 -2.75
C LYS A 150 6.20 9.92 -2.18
N GLN A 151 5.98 8.65 -2.54
CA GLN A 151 6.85 7.54 -2.12
C GLN A 151 8.26 7.69 -2.73
N LEU A 152 8.36 8.03 -4.02
CA LEU A 152 9.64 8.26 -4.69
C LEU A 152 10.43 9.42 -4.07
N ILE A 153 9.78 10.56 -3.81
CA ILE A 153 10.41 11.71 -3.15
C ILE A 153 10.95 11.31 -1.77
N ARG A 154 10.16 10.53 -1.00
CA ARG A 154 10.58 10.03 0.31
C ARG A 154 11.79 9.10 0.20
N SER A 155 11.76 8.18 -0.76
CA SER A 155 12.87 7.25 -1.01
C SER A 155 14.15 7.99 -1.37
N ASN A 156 14.09 8.97 -2.28
CA ASN A 156 15.23 9.79 -2.68
C ASN A 156 15.82 10.57 -1.49
N LYS A 157 14.97 11.12 -0.61
CA LYS A 157 15.45 11.79 0.62
C LYS A 157 16.16 10.82 1.56
N ASN A 158 15.71 9.59 1.66
CA ASN A 158 16.36 8.57 2.50
C ASN A 158 17.72 8.16 1.91
N VAL A 159 17.80 7.96 0.59
CA VAL A 159 19.09 7.70 -0.10
C VAL A 159 20.09 8.82 0.13
N LEU A 160 19.66 10.09 -0.02
CA LEU A 160 20.52 11.24 0.21
C LEU A 160 21.04 11.29 1.66
N LYS A 161 20.19 11.05 2.65
CA LYS A 161 20.60 11.00 4.07
C LYS A 161 21.64 9.91 4.32
N LEU A 162 21.46 8.71 3.75
CA LEU A 162 22.42 7.62 3.86
C LEU A 162 23.75 7.97 3.20
N SER A 163 23.73 8.51 1.97
CA SER A 163 24.94 8.95 1.26
C SER A 163 25.71 10.01 2.04
N THR A 164 25.01 11.00 2.60
CA THR A 164 25.64 12.03 3.44
C THR A 164 26.26 11.44 4.70
N ALA A 165 25.59 10.51 5.37
CA ALA A 165 26.12 9.84 6.56
C ALA A 165 27.42 9.07 6.25
N PHE A 166 27.48 8.37 5.12
CA PHE A 166 28.69 7.66 4.68
C PHE A 166 29.83 8.61 4.28
N SER A 167 29.52 9.80 3.79
CA SER A 167 30.56 10.77 3.38
C SER A 167 31.19 11.52 4.57
N LEU A 168 30.58 11.45 5.75
CA LEU A 168 31.08 12.07 7.00
C LEU A 168 31.83 11.08 7.90
N MET A 169 31.93 9.83 7.52
CA MET A 169 32.73 8.78 8.19
C MET A 169 34.10 8.64 7.52
#